data_c11abeb620fa9bdc6bed416770a2d547
#
_entry.id   c11abeb620fa9bdc6bed416770a2d547
#
_cell.length_a   1.000
_cell.length_b   1.000
_cell.length_c   1.000
_cell.angle_alpha   90.00
_cell.angle_beta   90.00
_cell.angle_gamma   90.00
#
_symmetry.space_group_name_H-M   'P 1'
#
loop_
_entity.id
_entity.type
_entity.pdbx_description
1 polymer ?
#
loop_
_entity_poly.entity_id
_entity_poly.type
_entity_poly.pdbx_seq_one_letter_code
_entity_poly.pdbx_strand_id
1 'polypeptide(L)'
;MHFTAHGEFQLFVLLTAVAAMLAVSARWRLPVPVFLVTGGLLLGFVPGLPQVQLPPDLVLVAILPPLLYSAAFFTGLRDLRANLRPITLLSIGLVAATTCAVALVTHAAVSGISWGAAFTLGAIVSPTDALAASEVAHRFNVPRRIVSILEGESLLNDGMALVL
;
A
#
# COMPACT_ATOMS: atom_id res chain seq x y z
N MET A 1 11.32 -26.08 -0.85
CA MET A 1 9.89 -25.77 -0.64
C MET A 1 9.09 -26.89 -1.27
N HIS A 2 8.56 -27.83 -0.46
CA HIS A 2 7.64 -28.85 -0.97
C HIS A 2 6.26 -28.23 -1.00
N PHE A 3 5.84 -27.75 -2.16
CA PHE A 3 4.44 -27.40 -2.37
C PHE A 3 3.65 -28.71 -2.34
N THR A 4 2.73 -28.82 -1.40
CA THR A 4 1.76 -29.91 -1.42
C THR A 4 0.78 -29.68 -2.57
N ALA A 5 0.25 -30.74 -3.19
CA ALA A 5 -0.72 -30.63 -4.29
C ALA A 5 -1.91 -29.71 -3.97
N HIS A 6 -2.26 -29.58 -2.70
CA HIS A 6 -3.25 -28.61 -2.20
C HIS A 6 -2.77 -27.16 -2.35
N GLY A 7 -1.50 -26.88 -2.11
CA GLY A 7 -0.95 -25.51 -2.25
C GLY A 7 -0.88 -25.05 -3.71
N GLU A 8 -0.57 -25.97 -4.64
CA GLU A 8 -0.55 -25.67 -6.07
C GLU A 8 -1.96 -25.37 -6.61
N PHE A 9 -2.95 -26.14 -6.18
CA PHE A 9 -4.35 -25.90 -6.54
C PHE A 9 -4.85 -24.55 -5.98
N GLN A 10 -4.47 -24.21 -4.74
CA GLN A 10 -4.80 -22.94 -4.11
C GLN A 10 -4.20 -21.75 -4.86
N LEU A 11 -2.92 -21.83 -5.22
CA LEU A 11 -2.25 -20.81 -6.05
C LEU A 11 -2.93 -20.67 -7.42
N PHE A 12 -3.30 -21.78 -8.05
CA PHE A 12 -3.99 -21.75 -9.34
C PHE A 12 -5.35 -21.04 -9.24
N VAL A 13 -6.15 -21.35 -8.22
CA VAL A 13 -7.46 -20.71 -7.97
C VAL A 13 -7.29 -19.21 -7.73
N LEU A 14 -6.31 -18.79 -6.91
CA LEU A 14 -6.04 -17.39 -6.66
C LEU A 14 -5.57 -16.63 -7.91
N LEU A 15 -4.63 -17.21 -8.66
CA LEU A 15 -4.15 -16.59 -9.89
C LEU A 15 -5.28 -16.46 -10.92
N THR A 16 -6.15 -17.48 -11.00
CA THR A 16 -7.32 -17.43 -11.89
C THR A 16 -8.31 -16.36 -11.45
N ALA A 17 -8.58 -16.24 -10.16
CA ALA A 17 -9.43 -15.19 -9.61
C ALA A 17 -8.86 -13.78 -9.89
N VAL A 18 -7.57 -13.57 -9.66
CA VAL A 18 -6.89 -12.32 -9.96
C VAL A 18 -6.94 -12.01 -11.45
N ALA A 19 -6.66 -12.98 -12.32
CA ALA A 19 -6.71 -12.81 -13.77
C ALA A 19 -8.14 -12.46 -14.24
N ALA A 20 -9.16 -13.12 -13.70
CA ALA A 20 -10.56 -12.80 -14.00
C ALA A 20 -10.92 -11.38 -13.56
N MET A 21 -10.50 -10.97 -12.37
CA MET A 21 -10.72 -9.63 -11.85
C MET A 21 -10.00 -8.56 -12.70
N LEU A 22 -8.77 -8.82 -13.12
CA LEU A 22 -8.04 -7.93 -14.04
C LEU A 22 -8.75 -7.80 -15.38
N ALA A 23 -9.24 -8.91 -15.95
CA ALA A 23 -9.99 -8.89 -17.21
C ALA A 23 -11.29 -8.09 -17.10
N VAL A 24 -12.02 -8.23 -15.98
CA VAL A 24 -13.25 -7.45 -15.72
C VAL A 24 -12.93 -5.97 -15.50
N SER A 25 -11.90 -5.65 -14.71
CA SER A 25 -11.43 -4.28 -14.49
C SER A 25 -11.04 -3.59 -15.81
N ALA A 26 -10.31 -4.27 -16.68
CA ALA A 26 -9.94 -3.77 -18.00
C ALA A 26 -11.18 -3.53 -18.89
N ARG A 27 -12.17 -4.44 -18.85
CA ARG A 27 -13.41 -4.35 -19.66
C ARG A 27 -14.28 -3.17 -19.23
N TRP A 28 -14.35 -2.89 -17.93
CA TRP A 28 -15.20 -1.84 -17.37
C TRP A 28 -14.44 -0.55 -17.07
N ARG A 29 -13.14 -0.49 -17.38
CA ARG A 29 -12.26 0.66 -17.13
C ARG A 29 -12.27 1.11 -15.66
N LEU A 30 -12.38 0.17 -14.74
CA LEU A 30 -12.33 0.45 -13.31
C LEU A 30 -10.87 0.62 -12.86
N PRO A 31 -10.59 1.39 -11.80
CA PRO A 31 -9.26 1.44 -11.18
C PRO A 31 -8.88 0.06 -10.67
N VAL A 32 -7.81 -0.51 -11.25
CA VAL A 32 -7.35 -1.88 -10.94
C VAL A 32 -7.14 -2.11 -9.46
N PRO A 33 -6.43 -1.22 -8.71
CA PRO A 33 -6.18 -1.43 -7.28
C PRO A 33 -7.47 -1.50 -6.47
N VAL A 34 -8.40 -0.57 -6.70
CA VAL A 34 -9.68 -0.53 -5.98
C VAL A 34 -10.49 -1.80 -6.24
N PHE A 35 -10.54 -2.23 -7.50
CA PHE A 35 -11.30 -3.41 -7.87
C PHE A 35 -10.70 -4.69 -7.31
N LEU A 36 -9.37 -4.83 -7.29
CA LEU A 36 -8.68 -5.97 -6.69
C LEU A 36 -8.86 -6.03 -5.17
N VAL A 37 -8.77 -4.89 -4.47
CA VAL A 37 -8.98 -4.82 -3.02
C VAL A 37 -10.42 -5.18 -2.65
N THR A 38 -11.40 -4.57 -3.31
CA THR A 38 -12.82 -4.86 -3.04
C THR A 38 -13.18 -6.30 -3.38
N GLY A 39 -12.69 -6.82 -4.49
CA GLY A 39 -12.91 -8.21 -4.88
C GLY A 39 -12.21 -9.20 -3.96
N GLY A 40 -10.98 -8.93 -3.54
CA GLY A 40 -10.26 -9.73 -2.54
C GLY A 40 -10.99 -9.75 -1.20
N LEU A 41 -11.52 -8.61 -0.76
CA LEU A 41 -12.33 -8.51 0.45
C LEU A 41 -13.60 -9.37 0.34
N LEU A 42 -14.33 -9.28 -0.76
CA LEU A 42 -15.52 -10.09 -1.00
C LEU A 42 -15.22 -11.59 -1.04
N LEU A 43 -14.13 -11.99 -1.70
CA LEU A 43 -13.67 -13.37 -1.71
C LEU A 43 -13.31 -13.87 -0.32
N GLY A 44 -12.75 -13.01 0.55
CA GLY A 44 -12.42 -13.36 1.93
C GLY A 44 -13.64 -13.73 2.80
N PHE A 45 -14.84 -13.32 2.43
CA PHE A 45 -16.08 -13.72 3.11
C PHE A 45 -16.67 -15.06 2.63
N VAL A 46 -16.12 -15.64 1.56
CA VAL A 46 -16.61 -16.92 1.02
C VAL A 46 -16.07 -18.07 1.89
N PRO A 47 -16.95 -18.81 2.60
CA PRO A 47 -16.52 -19.95 3.41
C PRO A 47 -15.95 -21.05 2.53
N GLY A 48 -14.83 -21.66 2.97
CA GLY A 48 -14.17 -22.76 2.25
C GLY A 48 -13.07 -22.34 1.28
N LEU A 49 -12.82 -21.03 1.12
CA LEU A 49 -11.61 -20.60 0.40
C LEU A 49 -10.36 -20.84 1.25
N PRO A 50 -9.28 -21.31 0.62
CA PRO A 50 -8.02 -21.56 1.31
C PRO A 50 -7.43 -20.27 1.88
N GLN A 51 -7.04 -20.31 3.15
CA GLN A 51 -6.29 -19.23 3.77
C GLN A 51 -4.85 -19.27 3.26
N VAL A 52 -4.50 -18.31 2.41
CA VAL A 52 -3.12 -18.15 1.95
C VAL A 52 -2.37 -17.32 2.96
N GLN A 53 -1.47 -17.95 3.67
CA GLN A 53 -0.51 -17.28 4.54
C GLN A 53 0.74 -16.93 3.75
N LEU A 54 0.97 -15.64 3.53
CA LEU A 54 2.22 -15.15 2.94
C LEU A 54 3.27 -15.03 4.06
N PRO A 55 4.39 -15.75 3.97
CA PRO A 55 5.49 -15.57 4.92
C PRO A 55 5.97 -14.11 4.89
N PRO A 56 6.14 -13.46 6.05
CA PRO A 56 6.63 -12.07 6.09
C PRO A 56 7.94 -11.87 5.34
N ASP A 57 8.86 -12.82 5.43
CA ASP A 57 10.16 -12.78 4.74
C ASP A 57 10.02 -12.73 3.22
N LEU A 58 9.03 -13.41 2.66
CA LEU A 58 8.78 -13.39 1.21
C LEU A 58 8.27 -12.01 0.78
N VAL A 59 7.42 -11.39 1.58
CA VAL A 59 6.92 -10.03 1.31
C VAL A 59 8.06 -9.02 1.42
N LEU A 60 8.84 -9.06 2.50
CA LEU A 60 9.90 -8.10 2.78
C LEU A 60 11.09 -8.21 1.80
N VAL A 61 11.46 -9.41 1.39
CA VAL A 61 12.67 -9.64 0.58
C VAL A 61 12.37 -9.77 -0.91
N ALA A 62 11.24 -10.38 -1.28
CA ALA A 62 10.95 -10.68 -2.69
C ALA A 62 9.94 -9.72 -3.33
N ILE A 63 8.97 -9.20 -2.56
CA ILE A 63 7.91 -8.34 -3.12
C ILE A 63 8.24 -6.86 -2.94
N LEU A 64 8.61 -6.45 -1.73
CA LEU A 64 8.80 -5.04 -1.38
C LEU A 64 9.96 -4.37 -2.14
N PRO A 65 11.17 -4.96 -2.26
CA PRO A 65 12.27 -4.31 -2.95
C PRO A 65 12.02 -4.05 -4.45
N PRO A 66 11.47 -4.97 -5.26
CA PRO A 66 11.13 -4.68 -6.65
C PRO A 66 10.05 -3.60 -6.79
N LEU A 67 9.06 -3.55 -5.88
CA LEU A 67 8.03 -2.51 -5.87
C LEU A 67 8.62 -1.14 -5.59
N LEU A 68 9.41 -1.01 -4.51
CA LEU A 68 10.08 0.25 -4.15
C LEU A 68 11.08 0.68 -5.23
N TYR A 69 11.82 -0.28 -5.80
CA TYR A 69 12.75 0.01 -6.90
C TYR A 69 12.01 0.56 -8.12
N SER A 70 10.92 -0.06 -8.53
CA SER A 70 10.14 0.39 -9.67
C SER A 70 9.55 1.79 -9.42
N ALA A 71 8.98 2.03 -8.25
CA ALA A 71 8.46 3.35 -7.87
C ALA A 71 9.56 4.42 -7.90
N ALA A 72 10.72 4.14 -7.30
CA ALA A 72 11.85 5.06 -7.28
C ALA A 72 12.46 5.29 -8.67
N PHE A 73 12.54 4.25 -9.52
CA PHE A 73 13.14 4.33 -10.84
C PHE A 73 12.33 5.17 -11.82
N PHE A 74 11.00 5.05 -11.77
CA PHE A 74 10.11 5.80 -12.66
C PHE A 74 9.79 7.21 -12.16
N THR A 75 10.09 7.53 -10.91
CA THR A 75 9.91 8.88 -10.38
C THR A 75 10.97 9.82 -10.96
N GLY A 76 10.55 10.89 -11.62
CA GLY A 76 11.44 11.88 -12.24
C GLY A 76 12.24 12.66 -11.20
N LEU A 77 13.56 12.40 -11.09
CA LEU A 77 14.45 13.10 -10.15
C LEU A 77 14.37 14.63 -10.24
N ARG A 78 14.14 15.17 -11.44
CA ARG A 78 14.00 16.62 -11.67
C ARG A 78 12.74 17.15 -10.99
N ASP A 79 11.62 16.44 -11.16
CA ASP A 79 10.33 16.83 -10.58
C ASP A 79 10.33 16.66 -9.07
N LEU A 80 10.97 15.59 -8.58
CA LEU A 80 11.20 15.36 -7.16
C LEU A 80 12.00 16.51 -6.53
N ARG A 81 13.14 16.91 -7.14
CA ARG A 81 13.98 18.01 -6.66
C ARG A 81 13.25 19.35 -6.69
N ALA A 82 12.46 19.61 -7.73
CA ALA A 82 11.68 20.85 -7.84
C ALA A 82 10.59 20.98 -6.77
N ASN A 83 10.10 19.85 -6.24
CA ASN A 83 9.03 19.80 -5.25
C ASN A 83 9.48 19.22 -3.89
N LEU A 84 10.78 19.20 -3.59
CA LEU A 84 11.30 18.63 -2.34
C LEU A 84 10.65 19.22 -1.08
N ARG A 85 10.47 20.55 -1.04
CA ARG A 85 9.85 21.21 0.14
C ARG A 85 8.44 20.72 0.44
N PRO A 86 7.47 20.77 -0.50
CA PRO A 86 6.13 20.23 -0.22
C PRO A 86 6.15 18.72 0.05
N ILE A 87 6.98 17.95 -0.65
CA ILE A 87 7.10 16.51 -0.45
C ILE A 87 7.60 16.19 0.97
N THR A 88 8.69 16.79 1.42
CA THR A 88 9.24 16.55 2.77
C THR A 88 8.31 17.02 3.88
N LEU A 89 7.65 18.18 3.70
CA LEU A 89 6.68 18.68 4.69
C LEU A 89 5.46 17.76 4.81
N LEU A 90 4.95 17.26 3.68
CA LEU A 90 3.84 16.32 3.68
C LEU A 90 4.26 14.98 4.26
N SER A 91 5.35 14.37 3.79
CA SER A 91 5.80 13.07 4.26
C SER A 91 6.11 13.08 5.76
N ILE A 92 6.96 14.00 6.22
CA ILE A 92 7.36 14.03 7.63
C ILE A 92 6.22 14.57 8.51
N GLY A 93 5.60 15.67 8.09
CA GLY A 93 4.55 16.31 8.87
C GLY A 93 3.28 15.49 8.99
N LEU A 94 2.84 14.88 7.87
CA LEU A 94 1.63 14.04 7.87
C LEU A 94 1.87 12.73 8.63
N VAL A 95 3.00 12.05 8.39
CA VAL A 95 3.35 10.82 9.12
C VAL A 95 3.43 11.08 10.63
N ALA A 96 4.12 12.14 11.05
CA ALA A 96 4.19 12.48 12.47
C ALA A 96 2.82 12.84 13.06
N ALA A 97 2.01 13.64 12.36
CA ALA A 97 0.68 14.03 12.82
C ALA A 97 -0.28 12.84 12.90
N THR A 98 -0.32 11.98 11.88
CA THR A 98 -1.15 10.76 11.88
C THR A 98 -0.70 9.77 12.91
N THR A 99 0.60 9.53 13.06
CA THR A 99 1.16 8.66 14.11
C THR A 99 0.73 9.13 15.50
N CYS A 100 0.88 10.42 15.79
CA CYS A 100 0.44 11.00 17.08
C CYS A 100 -1.07 10.90 17.26
N ALA A 101 -1.86 11.24 16.24
CA ALA A 101 -3.32 11.17 16.31
C ALA A 101 -3.82 9.74 16.55
N VAL A 102 -3.30 8.77 15.81
CA VAL A 102 -3.65 7.35 15.98
C VAL A 102 -3.20 6.86 17.36
N ALA A 103 -2.00 7.20 17.81
CA ALA A 103 -1.51 6.81 19.12
C ALA A 103 -2.41 7.37 20.25
N LEU A 104 -2.80 8.63 20.16
CA LEU A 104 -3.71 9.26 21.14
C LEU A 104 -5.08 8.57 21.16
N VAL A 105 -5.68 8.37 19.98
CA VAL A 105 -6.98 7.73 19.86
C VAL A 105 -6.93 6.28 20.37
N THR A 106 -5.91 5.53 19.98
CA THR A 106 -5.74 4.13 20.40
C THR A 106 -5.53 4.03 21.91
N HIS A 107 -4.70 4.89 22.49
CA HIS A 107 -4.46 4.90 23.94
C HIS A 107 -5.72 5.30 24.72
N ALA A 108 -6.53 6.18 24.18
CA ALA A 108 -7.81 6.59 24.82
C ALA A 108 -8.91 5.53 24.67
N ALA A 109 -8.96 4.82 23.54
CA ALA A 109 -10.03 3.86 23.23
C ALA A 109 -9.76 2.45 23.79
N VAL A 110 -8.48 2.06 23.94
CA VAL A 110 -8.09 0.71 24.37
C VAL A 110 -7.50 0.75 25.77
N SER A 111 -8.24 0.28 26.76
CA SER A 111 -7.77 0.24 28.15
C SER A 111 -6.56 -0.69 28.30
N GLY A 112 -5.48 -0.18 28.90
CA GLY A 112 -4.30 -0.97 29.21
C GLY A 112 -3.25 -1.06 28.10
N ILE A 113 -3.46 -0.44 26.95
CA ILE A 113 -2.43 -0.36 25.90
C ILE A 113 -1.31 0.59 26.34
N SER A 114 -0.06 0.16 26.14
CA SER A 114 1.09 1.02 26.43
C SER A 114 1.25 2.10 25.35
N TRP A 115 1.82 3.24 25.71
CA TRP A 115 2.14 4.31 24.75
C TRP A 115 3.04 3.80 23.61
N GLY A 116 4.02 2.94 23.91
CA GLY A 116 4.88 2.33 22.88
C GLY A 116 4.09 1.55 21.84
N ALA A 117 3.16 0.69 22.29
CA ALA A 117 2.31 -0.08 21.38
C ALA A 117 1.35 0.82 20.58
N ALA A 118 0.82 1.89 21.19
CA ALA A 118 -0.04 2.84 20.52
C ALA A 118 0.72 3.64 19.44
N PHE A 119 1.94 4.09 19.72
CA PHE A 119 2.80 4.75 18.73
C PHE A 119 3.25 3.81 17.62
N THR A 120 3.58 2.56 17.94
CA THR A 120 3.91 1.54 16.92
C THR A 120 2.74 1.34 15.96
N LEU A 121 1.51 1.21 16.50
CA LEU A 121 0.33 1.12 15.65
C LEU A 121 0.15 2.38 14.79
N GLY A 122 0.36 3.55 15.35
CA GLY A 122 0.32 4.82 14.63
C GLY A 122 1.35 4.88 13.49
N ALA A 123 2.58 4.45 13.74
CA ALA A 123 3.64 4.41 12.74
C ALA A 123 3.33 3.43 11.59
N ILE A 124 2.73 2.28 11.89
CA ILE A 124 2.34 1.29 10.88
C ILE A 124 1.19 1.80 9.98
N VAL A 125 0.24 2.53 10.55
CA VAL A 125 -0.96 3.00 9.82
C VAL A 125 -0.72 4.32 9.09
N SER A 126 0.29 5.09 9.50
CA SER A 126 0.49 6.45 8.98
C SER A 126 1.00 6.56 7.54
N PRO A 127 1.80 5.63 6.99
CA PRO A 127 2.21 5.71 5.58
C PRO A 127 1.02 5.56 4.65
N THR A 128 0.90 6.50 3.71
CA THR A 128 -0.15 6.49 2.70
C THR A 128 0.41 6.02 1.36
N ASP A 129 -0.29 5.11 0.68
CA ASP A 129 0.07 4.68 -0.67
C ASP A 129 -0.61 5.56 -1.72
N ALA A 130 0.19 6.16 -2.59
CA ALA A 130 -0.30 7.02 -3.66
C ALA A 130 -0.69 6.24 -4.94
N LEU A 131 -0.48 4.93 -5.04
CA LEU A 131 -0.73 4.17 -6.27
C LEU A 131 -2.16 4.35 -6.80
N ALA A 132 -3.14 4.16 -5.93
CA ALA A 132 -4.55 4.34 -6.32
C ALA A 132 -4.87 5.81 -6.65
N ALA A 133 -4.32 6.75 -5.88
CA ALA A 133 -4.54 8.18 -6.07
C ALA A 133 -3.88 8.68 -7.36
N SER A 134 -2.65 8.26 -7.67
CA SER A 134 -1.95 8.64 -8.89
C SER A 134 -2.61 8.04 -10.14
N GLU A 135 -3.08 6.78 -10.09
CA GLU A 135 -3.82 6.20 -11.21
C GLU A 135 -5.11 6.99 -11.52
N VAL A 136 -5.86 7.37 -10.48
CA VAL A 136 -7.05 8.21 -10.64
C VAL A 136 -6.67 9.60 -11.16
N ALA A 137 -5.61 10.20 -10.62
CA ALA A 137 -5.13 11.51 -11.06
C ALA A 137 -4.73 11.52 -12.54
N HIS A 138 -4.05 10.46 -13.02
CA HIS A 138 -3.74 10.31 -14.45
C HIS A 138 -4.99 10.21 -15.32
N ARG A 139 -6.02 9.52 -14.86
CA ARG A 139 -7.30 9.41 -15.62
C ARG A 139 -8.04 10.74 -15.75
N PHE A 140 -7.97 11.58 -14.72
CA PHE A 140 -8.61 12.90 -14.70
C PHE A 140 -7.73 14.04 -15.22
N ASN A 141 -6.57 13.73 -15.83
CA ASN A 141 -5.62 14.71 -16.34
C ASN A 141 -5.22 15.76 -15.29
N VAL A 142 -5.04 15.33 -14.06
CA VAL A 142 -4.55 16.20 -12.99
C VAL A 142 -3.15 16.73 -13.34
N PRO A 143 -2.81 17.99 -13.04
CA PRO A 143 -1.51 18.56 -13.36
C PRO A 143 -0.35 17.68 -12.85
N ARG A 144 0.65 17.45 -13.70
CA ARG A 144 1.81 16.59 -13.41
C ARG A 144 2.49 16.91 -12.08
N ARG A 145 2.52 18.19 -11.71
CA ARG A 145 3.08 18.64 -10.45
C ARG A 145 2.42 17.98 -9.23
N ILE A 146 1.10 17.85 -9.25
CA ILE A 146 0.34 17.23 -8.15
C ILE A 146 0.65 15.73 -8.09
N VAL A 147 0.67 15.07 -9.25
CA VAL A 147 1.03 13.65 -9.35
C VAL A 147 2.44 13.40 -8.81
N SER A 148 3.43 14.20 -9.25
CA SER A 148 4.81 14.08 -8.76
C SER A 148 4.96 14.34 -7.25
N ILE A 149 4.12 15.22 -6.67
CA ILE A 149 4.11 15.44 -5.22
C ILE A 149 3.54 14.21 -4.50
N LEU A 150 2.42 13.65 -4.99
CA LEU A 150 1.81 12.44 -4.41
C LEU A 150 2.74 11.23 -4.47
N GLU A 151 3.35 10.98 -5.64
CA GLU A 151 4.31 9.89 -5.82
C GLU A 151 5.57 10.07 -4.96
N GLY A 152 6.09 11.29 -4.90
CA GLY A 152 7.26 11.61 -4.08
C GLY A 152 6.97 11.55 -2.58
N GLU A 153 5.78 11.93 -2.15
CA GLU A 153 5.31 11.84 -0.77
C GLU A 153 5.21 10.37 -0.34
N SER A 154 4.56 9.52 -1.15
CA SER A 154 4.44 8.09 -0.88
C SER A 154 5.79 7.39 -0.79
N LEU A 155 6.71 7.68 -1.73
CA LEU A 155 8.06 7.11 -1.73
C LEU A 155 8.85 7.45 -0.45
N LEU A 156 8.73 8.70 0.04
CA LEU A 156 9.38 9.12 1.29
C LEU A 156 8.68 8.53 2.51
N ASN A 157 7.35 8.40 2.50
CA ASN A 157 6.59 7.78 3.58
C ASN A 157 6.98 6.33 3.79
N ASP A 158 7.12 5.56 2.71
CA ASP A 158 7.56 4.18 2.75
C ASP A 158 8.97 4.07 3.35
N GLY A 159 9.88 4.97 2.94
CA GLY A 159 11.21 5.07 3.53
C GLY A 159 11.20 5.44 5.01
N MET A 160 10.33 6.36 5.42
CA MET A 160 10.18 6.77 6.83
C MET A 160 9.59 5.65 7.69
N ALA A 161 8.60 4.92 7.18
CA ALA A 161 7.98 3.80 7.89
C ALA A 161 8.96 2.66 8.20
N LEU A 162 9.97 2.47 7.35
CA LEU A 162 11.02 1.46 7.57
C LEU A 162 12.04 1.87 8.64
N VAL A 163 12.10 3.17 8.98
CA VAL A 163 13.09 3.73 9.93
C VAL A 163 12.49 3.96 11.32
N LEU A 164 11.17 4.16 11.43
CA LEU A 164 10.43 4.38 12.68
C LEU A 164 10.11 3.06 13.40
#